data_63e61f58d9d0efb9c576c0af6137d99a
#
_entry.id   63e61f58d9d0efb9c576c0af6137d99a
#
_cell.length_a   1.000
_cell.length_b   1.000
_cell.length_c   1.000
_cell.angle_alpha   90.00
_cell.angle_beta   90.00
_cell.angle_gamma   90.00
#
_symmetry.space_group_name_H-M   'P 1'
#
loop_
_entity.id
_entity.type
_entity.pdbx_description
1 polymer ?
#
loop_
_entity_poly.entity_id
_entity_poly.type
_entity_poly.pdbx_seq_one_letter_code
_entity_poly.pdbx_strand_id
1 'polypeptide(L)' 'MPRKIRELIRELERAGFVNHGGKGDHRNFEHAKGVRLTLSGQPGNDAKPYQEREVRKKIQESNQ' A
#
# COMPACT_ATOMS: atom_id res chain seq x y z
N MET A 1 15.86 -9.81 0.55
CA MET A 1 14.81 -10.23 1.47
C MET A 1 13.51 -9.52 1.15
N PRO A 2 12.39 -10.24 1.18
CA PRO A 2 11.10 -9.58 0.90
C PRO A 2 10.77 -8.57 2.00
N ARG A 3 10.08 -7.53 1.61
CA ARG A 3 9.64 -6.51 2.55
C ARG A 3 8.38 -7.00 3.27
N LYS A 4 8.17 -6.50 4.47
CA LYS A 4 6.95 -6.83 5.21
C LYS A 4 5.80 -5.93 4.77
N ILE A 5 4.59 -6.44 4.90
CA ILE A 5 3.38 -5.66 4.58
C ILE A 5 3.38 -4.33 5.34
N ARG A 6 3.78 -4.33 6.63
CA ARG A 6 3.81 -3.09 7.41
C ARG A 6 4.76 -2.05 6.83
N GLU A 7 5.81 -2.49 6.13
CA GLU A 7 6.74 -1.55 5.50
C GLU A 7 6.08 -0.86 4.29
N LEU A 8 5.29 -1.63 3.53
CA LEU A 8 4.55 -1.06 2.41
C LEU A 8 3.49 -0.09 2.90
N ILE A 9 2.82 -0.42 4.01
CA ILE A 9 1.83 0.47 4.62
C ILE A 9 2.51 1.79 4.99
N ARG A 10 3.68 1.72 5.62
CA ARG A 10 4.40 2.92 6.03
C ARG A 10 4.80 3.76 4.82
N GLU A 11 5.25 3.14 3.74
CA GLU A 11 5.61 3.87 2.53
C GLU A 11 4.40 4.59 1.94
N LEU A 12 3.25 3.91 1.90
CA LEU A 12 2.03 4.52 1.37
C LEU A 12 1.63 5.73 2.22
N GLU A 13 1.69 5.60 3.55
CA GLU A 13 1.34 6.70 4.43
C GLU A 13 2.29 7.89 4.26
N ARG A 14 3.58 7.63 4.09
CA ARG A 14 4.56 8.70 3.84
C ARG A 14 4.31 9.41 2.53
N ALA A 15 3.77 8.71 1.56
CA ALA A 15 3.45 9.29 0.25
C ALA A 15 2.12 10.04 0.25
N GLY A 16 1.41 10.05 1.37
CA GLY A 16 0.16 10.79 1.50
C GLY A 16 -1.09 9.95 1.30
N PHE A 17 -0.97 8.64 1.23
CA PHE A 17 -2.13 7.76 1.15
C PHE A 17 -2.78 7.61 2.52
N VAL A 18 -4.11 7.56 2.51
CA VAL A 18 -4.90 7.37 3.72
C VAL A 18 -5.48 5.97 3.72
N ASN A 19 -5.34 5.28 4.84
CA ASN A 19 -5.87 3.93 5.02
C ASN A 19 -7.33 4.03 5.48
N HIS A 20 -8.25 3.63 4.62
CA HIS A 20 -9.68 3.63 4.94
C HIS A 20 -10.13 2.31 5.57
N GLY A 21 -9.21 1.35 5.73
CA GLY A 21 -9.55 0.05 6.24
C GLY A 21 -10.21 -0.83 5.20
N GLY A 22 -10.80 -1.93 5.64
CA GLY A 22 -11.47 -2.89 4.78
C GLY A 22 -11.81 -4.13 5.58
N LYS A 23 -12.31 -5.15 4.91
CA LYS A 23 -12.69 -6.41 5.57
C LYS A 23 -11.47 -7.29 5.77
N GLY A 24 -11.39 -7.91 6.96
CA GLY A 24 -10.33 -8.86 7.26
C GLY A 24 -8.96 -8.20 7.17
N ASP A 25 -8.09 -8.79 6.37
CA ASP A 25 -6.73 -8.31 6.19
C ASP A 25 -6.57 -7.37 4.98
N HIS A 26 -7.68 -6.98 4.35
CA HIS A 26 -7.65 -6.05 3.21
C HIS A 26 -7.70 -4.62 3.73
N ARG A 27 -6.89 -3.77 3.12
CA ARG A 27 -6.86 -2.33 3.45
C ARG A 27 -6.95 -1.53 2.17
N ASN A 28 -7.85 -0.56 2.17
CA ASN A 28 -8.05 0.32 1.02
C ASN A 28 -7.32 1.63 1.28
N PHE A 29 -6.41 1.98 0.39
CA PHE A 29 -5.63 3.21 0.48
C PHE A 29 -6.07 4.16 -0.63
N GLU A 30 -6.14 5.44 -0.30
CA GLU A 30 -6.52 6.46 -1.26
C GLU A 30 -5.65 7.70 -1.08
N HIS A 31 -5.22 8.27 -2.21
CA HIS A 31 -4.48 9.52 -2.24
C HIS A 31 -5.39 10.64 -2.72
N ALA A 32 -5.12 11.88 -2.25
CA ALA A 32 -5.92 13.04 -2.61
C ALA A 32 -5.99 13.26 -4.12
N LYS A 33 -5.02 12.77 -4.87
CA LYS A 33 -5.01 12.87 -6.34
C LYS A 33 -5.87 11.81 -7.02
N GLY A 34 -6.62 11.03 -6.26
CA GLY A 34 -7.51 10.02 -6.82
C GLY A 34 -6.87 8.68 -7.07
N VAL A 35 -5.62 8.50 -6.66
CA VAL A 35 -4.92 7.22 -6.81
C VAL A 35 -5.38 6.29 -5.68
N ARG A 36 -5.75 5.06 -6.03
CA ARG A 36 -6.26 4.09 -5.07
C ARG A 36 -5.58 2.74 -5.24
N LEU A 37 -5.45 2.02 -4.13
CA LEU A 37 -5.05 0.62 -4.19
C LEU A 37 -5.56 -0.12 -2.96
N THR A 38 -5.65 -1.45 -3.09
CA THR A 38 -6.00 -2.33 -1.98
C THR A 38 -4.78 -3.19 -1.67
N LEU A 39 -4.41 -3.24 -0.39
CA LEU A 39 -3.29 -4.03 0.07
C LEU A 39 -3.80 -5.08 1.04
N SER A 40 -3.53 -6.36 0.76
CA SER A 40 -3.96 -7.46 1.60
C SER A 40 -2.78 -8.08 2.34
N GLY A 41 -3.09 -8.80 3.43
CA GLY A 41 -2.10 -9.51 4.22
C GLY A 41 -1.92 -8.90 5.60
N GLN A 42 -1.43 -9.72 6.54
CA GLN A 42 -1.15 -9.25 7.89
C GLN A 42 0.12 -8.39 7.89
N PRO A 43 0.21 -7.40 8.79
CA PRO A 43 1.38 -6.52 8.82
C PRO A 43 2.72 -7.24 8.95
N GLY A 44 2.75 -8.39 9.64
CA GLY A 44 3.98 -9.16 9.83
C GLY A 44 4.30 -10.11 8.68
N ASN A 45 3.42 -10.25 7.70
CA ASN A 45 3.65 -11.14 6.56
C ASN A 45 4.62 -10.51 5.57
N ASP A 46 5.32 -11.37 4.83
CA ASP A 46 6.16 -10.91 3.73
C ASP A 46 5.28 -10.42 2.58
N ALA A 47 5.62 -9.30 2.01
CA ALA A 47 4.94 -8.79 0.84
C ALA A 47 5.30 -9.64 -0.38
N LYS A 48 4.32 -9.86 -1.25
CA LYS A 48 4.57 -10.55 -2.51
C LYS A 48 5.16 -9.58 -3.53
N PRO A 49 5.95 -10.08 -4.50
CA PRO A 49 6.55 -9.20 -5.49
C PRO A 49 5.56 -8.30 -6.22
N TYR A 50 4.37 -8.81 -6.55
CA TYR A 50 3.38 -8.00 -7.24
C TYR A 50 2.88 -6.86 -6.35
N GLN A 51 2.82 -7.09 -5.02
CA GLN A 51 2.40 -6.06 -4.09
C GLN A 51 3.43 -4.94 -4.01
N GLU A 52 4.70 -5.28 -3.98
CA GLU A 52 5.76 -4.28 -3.96
C GLU A 52 5.74 -3.43 -5.24
N ARG A 53 5.56 -4.08 -6.39
CA ARG A 53 5.48 -3.37 -7.67
C ARG A 53 4.27 -2.44 -7.71
N GLU A 54 3.13 -2.91 -7.24
CA GLU A 54 1.92 -2.10 -7.26
C GLU A 54 2.02 -0.89 -6.34
N VAL A 55 2.56 -1.07 -5.14
CA VAL A 55 2.76 0.05 -4.21
C VAL A 55 3.67 1.09 -4.85
N ARG A 56 4.80 0.65 -5.43
CA ARG A 56 5.74 1.57 -6.08
C ARG A 56 5.08 2.33 -7.22
N LYS A 57 4.30 1.62 -8.04
CA LYS A 57 3.61 2.23 -9.17
C LYS A 57 2.61 3.29 -8.71
N LYS A 58 1.82 2.96 -7.67
CA LYS A 58 0.81 3.89 -7.16
C LYS A 58 1.44 5.12 -6.54
N ILE A 59 2.56 4.95 -5.84
CA ILE A 59 3.28 6.08 -5.28
C ILE A 59 3.79 6.99 -6.39
N GLN A 60 4.32 6.42 -7.47
CA GLN A 60 4.77 7.22 -8.61
C GLN A 60 3.60 7.99 -9.24
N GLU A 61 2.44 7.35 -9.38
CA GLU A 61 1.26 8.02 -9.92
C GLU A 61 0.84 9.19 -9.05
N SER A 62 0.96 9.05 -7.73
CA SER A 62 0.58 10.12 -6.81
C SER A 62 1.55 11.31 -6.85
N ASN A 63 2.73 11.12 -7.39
CA ASN A 63 3.74 12.17 -7.47
C ASN A 63 3.67 12.97 -8.78
N GLN A 64 2.74 12.64 -9.65
CA GLN A 64 2.61 13.31 -10.94
C GLN A 64 1.64 14.49 -10.89
#